data_2bac7531ef46af35f3510e346e70f03f
#
_entry.id   2bac7531ef46af35f3510e346e70f03f
#
_cell.length_a   1.000
_cell.length_b   1.000
_cell.length_c   1.000
_cell.angle_alpha   90.00
_cell.angle_beta   90.00
_cell.angle_gamma   90.00
#
_symmetry.space_group_name_H-M   'P 1'
#
loop_
_entity.id
_entity.type
_entity.pdbx_description
1 polymer ?
#
loop_
_entity_poly.entity_id
_entity_poly.type
_entity_poly.pdbx_seq_one_letter_code
_entity_poly.pdbx_strand_id
1 'polypeptide(L)'
;HRLYDATQAAIDILRPGVTAADLFFAMDAILRPNQQNSSQHHPRQQISAVRTGDDGVGRYGHGLGTQLTEPPSHTNWDQTVINAGMTLTLEPSLGYGNGLTMVAEENMLVLEDRVVLLSTRAPRDLPVIPAG
;
A
#
# COMPACT_ATOMS: atom_id res chain seq x y z
N HIS A 1 -12.99 3.99 6.34
CA HIS A 1 -13.09 2.52 6.24
C HIS A 1 -12.29 1.97 5.05
N ARG A 2 -12.43 2.52 3.82
CA ARG A 2 -11.76 1.98 2.62
C ARG A 2 -10.24 1.85 2.75
N LEU A 3 -9.55 2.83 3.34
CA LEU A 3 -8.10 2.75 3.56
C LEU A 3 -7.75 1.63 4.54
N TYR A 4 -8.50 1.53 5.65
CA TYR A 4 -8.34 0.43 6.61
C TYR A 4 -8.55 -0.94 5.94
N ASP A 5 -9.61 -1.07 5.16
CA ASP A 5 -9.94 -2.32 4.46
C ASP A 5 -8.87 -2.65 3.40
N ALA A 6 -8.28 -1.64 2.74
CA ALA A 6 -7.19 -1.83 1.79
C ALA A 6 -5.91 -2.34 2.48
N THR A 7 -5.49 -1.70 3.59
CA THR A 7 -4.33 -2.19 4.36
C THR A 7 -4.60 -3.60 4.89
N GLN A 8 -5.84 -3.91 5.34
CA GLN A 8 -6.20 -5.27 5.78
C GLN A 8 -6.03 -6.29 4.66
N ALA A 9 -6.52 -6.00 3.46
CA ALA A 9 -6.41 -6.90 2.31
C ALA A 9 -4.94 -7.23 1.97
N ALA A 10 -4.03 -6.26 2.09
CA ALA A 10 -2.60 -6.52 1.92
C ALA A 10 -2.01 -7.34 3.08
N ILE A 11 -2.37 -7.04 4.34
CA ILE A 11 -1.92 -7.79 5.52
C ILE A 11 -2.33 -9.26 5.41
N ASP A 12 -3.54 -9.55 4.95
CA ASP A 12 -4.09 -10.91 4.85
C ASP A 12 -3.29 -11.81 3.88
N ILE A 13 -2.67 -11.23 2.86
CA ILE A 13 -1.85 -11.98 1.90
C ILE A 13 -0.35 -11.90 2.18
N LEU A 14 0.09 -10.95 3.03
CA LEU A 14 1.51 -10.68 3.26
C LEU A 14 2.20 -11.84 3.96
N ARG A 15 3.16 -12.43 3.27
CA ARG A 15 4.03 -13.52 3.73
C ARG A 15 5.24 -13.62 2.82
N PRO A 16 6.30 -14.33 3.21
CA PRO A 16 7.38 -14.66 2.28
C PRO A 16 6.86 -15.34 1.01
N GLY A 17 7.38 -14.92 -0.14
CA GLY A 17 7.03 -15.46 -1.46
C GLY A 17 6.02 -14.64 -2.26
N VAL A 18 5.22 -13.75 -1.65
CA VAL A 18 4.39 -12.80 -2.42
C VAL A 18 5.26 -11.70 -3.01
N THR A 19 4.80 -11.04 -4.05
CA THR A 19 5.50 -9.91 -4.65
C THR A 19 4.99 -8.56 -4.14
N ALA A 20 5.78 -7.51 -4.31
CA ALA A 20 5.34 -6.14 -4.03
C ALA A 20 4.12 -5.75 -4.87
N ALA A 21 4.04 -6.24 -6.12
CA ALA A 21 2.87 -6.04 -6.99
C ALA A 21 1.61 -6.74 -6.45
N ASP A 22 1.73 -7.92 -5.81
CA ASP A 22 0.57 -8.60 -5.21
C ASP A 22 -0.04 -7.74 -4.09
N LEU A 23 0.81 -7.10 -3.26
CA LEU A 23 0.36 -6.17 -2.20
C LEU A 23 -0.33 -4.95 -2.81
N PHE A 24 0.23 -4.40 -3.90
CA PHE A 24 -0.40 -3.30 -4.63
C PHE A 24 -1.80 -3.71 -5.10
N PHE A 25 -1.94 -4.84 -5.80
CA PHE A 25 -3.23 -5.27 -6.35
C PHE A 25 -4.26 -5.60 -5.28
N ALA A 26 -3.86 -6.15 -4.14
CA ALA A 26 -4.75 -6.40 -3.02
C ALA A 26 -5.38 -5.09 -2.50
N MET A 27 -4.58 -4.05 -2.31
CA MET A 27 -5.06 -2.73 -1.89
C MET A 27 -5.87 -2.05 -2.98
N ASP A 28 -5.43 -2.12 -4.21
CA ASP A 28 -6.06 -1.48 -5.36
C ASP A 28 -7.47 -2.01 -5.62
N ALA A 29 -7.68 -3.30 -5.43
CA ALA A 29 -9.00 -3.93 -5.56
C ALA A 29 -10.05 -3.30 -4.61
N ILE A 30 -9.64 -2.86 -3.43
CA ILE A 30 -10.51 -2.18 -2.46
C ILE A 30 -10.68 -0.70 -2.80
N LEU A 31 -9.59 -0.05 -3.22
CA LEU A 31 -9.60 1.39 -3.46
C LEU A 31 -10.22 1.77 -4.80
N ARG A 32 -10.08 0.93 -5.82
CA ARG A 32 -10.55 1.18 -7.20
C ARG A 32 -11.34 0.00 -7.79
N PRO A 33 -12.44 -0.43 -7.18
CA PRO A 33 -13.14 -1.66 -7.60
C PRO A 33 -13.64 -1.63 -9.05
N ASN A 34 -13.84 -0.46 -9.64
CA ASN A 34 -14.39 -0.31 -10.99
C ASN A 34 -13.33 -0.16 -12.09
N GLN A 35 -12.03 -0.11 -11.74
CA GLN A 35 -10.96 0.08 -12.73
C GLN A 35 -10.23 -1.21 -13.12
N GLN A 36 -10.59 -2.35 -12.54
CA GLN A 36 -9.93 -3.64 -12.80
C GLN A 36 -10.04 -4.14 -14.24
N ASN A 37 -10.99 -3.62 -15.03
CA ASN A 37 -11.18 -4.05 -16.43
C ASN A 37 -10.28 -3.33 -17.46
N SER A 38 -9.50 -2.34 -17.06
CA SER A 38 -8.63 -1.58 -17.97
C SER A 38 -7.15 -1.93 -17.87
N SER A 39 -6.77 -2.86 -16.99
CA SER A 39 -5.36 -3.22 -16.76
C SER A 39 -4.89 -4.42 -17.60
N GLN A 40 -5.33 -4.54 -18.85
CA GLN A 40 -4.68 -5.45 -19.79
C GLN A 40 -3.50 -4.74 -20.45
N HIS A 41 -2.30 -5.21 -20.11
CA HIS A 41 -1.05 -5.04 -20.86
C HIS A 41 -0.70 -3.64 -21.35
N HIS A 42 0.09 -2.90 -20.57
CA HIS A 42 0.98 -1.91 -21.17
C HIS A 42 2.42 -2.39 -21.06
N PRO A 43 3.13 -2.58 -22.19
CA PRO A 43 4.56 -2.88 -22.16
C PRO A 43 5.33 -1.66 -21.63
N ARG A 44 6.32 -1.95 -20.80
CA ARG A 44 7.40 -1.06 -20.35
C ARG A 44 7.34 0.36 -20.91
N GLN A 45 6.82 1.31 -20.15
CA GLN A 45 7.18 2.72 -20.36
C GLN A 45 7.91 3.24 -19.14
N GLN A 46 9.04 3.82 -19.49
CA GLN A 46 10.12 4.39 -18.72
C GLN A 46 9.70 5.12 -17.43
N ILE A 47 10.50 4.85 -16.41
CA ILE A 47 10.60 5.58 -15.16
C ILE A 47 10.74 7.08 -15.46
N SER A 48 9.69 7.82 -15.21
CA SER A 48 9.77 9.28 -15.15
C SER A 48 8.71 9.81 -14.22
N ALA A 49 9.19 10.38 -13.13
CA ALA A 49 8.50 11.27 -12.21
C ALA A 49 7.22 10.75 -11.51
N VAL A 50 7.24 10.84 -10.19
CA VAL A 50 6.05 10.88 -9.33
C VAL A 50 4.98 11.76 -10.00
N ARG A 51 4.00 11.12 -10.64
CA ARG A 51 2.82 11.84 -11.15
C ARG A 51 1.77 11.84 -10.04
N THR A 52 1.76 12.91 -9.29
CA THR A 52 0.63 13.31 -8.47
C THR A 52 -0.43 13.92 -9.39
N GLY A 53 -1.30 13.10 -9.90
CA GLY A 53 -2.43 13.54 -10.71
C GLY A 53 -3.57 12.54 -10.53
N ASP A 54 -4.78 12.99 -10.64
CA ASP A 54 -6.05 12.35 -10.28
C ASP A 54 -6.28 10.92 -10.82
N ASP A 55 -5.38 10.40 -11.68
CA ASP A 55 -5.46 9.08 -12.31
C ASP A 55 -4.23 8.19 -12.07
N GLY A 56 -3.25 8.65 -11.31
CA GLY A 56 -1.97 7.97 -11.15
C GLY A 56 -1.67 7.59 -9.72
N VAL A 57 -2.05 6.40 -9.30
CA VAL A 57 -1.55 5.84 -8.05
C VAL A 57 -0.07 5.54 -8.24
N GLY A 58 0.79 6.27 -7.52
CA GLY A 58 2.24 6.04 -7.58
C GLY A 58 2.60 4.69 -6.99
N ARG A 59 2.38 4.53 -5.69
CA ARG A 59 2.64 3.30 -4.94
C ARG A 59 1.75 3.27 -3.70
N TYR A 60 1.56 2.08 -3.13
CA TYR A 60 0.82 1.87 -1.87
C TYR A 60 1.71 1.41 -0.72
N GLY A 61 3.01 1.74 -0.76
CA GLY A 61 3.96 1.42 0.29
C GLY A 61 5.35 1.10 -0.26
N HIS A 62 6.25 0.77 0.64
CA HIS A 62 7.66 0.53 0.32
C HIS A 62 8.39 -0.25 1.42
N GLY A 63 9.65 -0.61 1.16
CA GLY A 63 10.57 -1.11 2.17
C GLY A 63 11.00 -0.02 3.14
N LEU A 64 11.24 -0.42 4.38
CA LEU A 64 11.84 0.40 5.44
C LEU A 64 13.17 -0.21 5.86
N GLY A 65 14.18 0.61 6.08
CA GLY A 65 15.49 0.16 6.54
C GLY A 65 16.31 1.31 7.09
N THR A 66 17.54 1.45 6.61
CA THR A 66 18.39 2.58 6.99
C THR A 66 17.91 3.89 6.40
N GLN A 67 17.15 3.82 5.32
CA GLN A 67 16.47 4.96 4.72
C GLN A 67 14.96 4.88 4.98
N LEU A 68 14.32 6.04 5.01
CA LEU A 68 12.87 6.12 5.17
C LEU A 68 12.12 5.37 4.07
N THR A 69 12.66 5.39 2.85
CA THR A 69 12.10 4.71 1.70
C THR A 69 13.18 3.87 1.03
N GLU A 70 12.97 2.57 0.99
CA GLU A 70 13.84 1.59 0.33
C GLU A 70 13.03 0.66 -0.58
N PRO A 71 13.66 -0.04 -1.53
CA PRO A 71 12.99 -1.15 -2.21
C PRO A 71 12.52 -2.23 -1.24
N PRO A 72 11.43 -2.96 -1.59
CA PRO A 72 10.63 -2.83 -2.80
C PRO A 72 9.67 -1.63 -2.75
N SER A 73 9.08 -1.27 -3.90
CA SER A 73 7.97 -0.32 -3.97
C SER A 73 6.69 -1.05 -4.33
N HIS A 74 5.64 -0.92 -3.53
CA HIS A 74 4.35 -1.57 -3.80
C HIS A 74 3.64 -0.86 -4.94
N THR A 75 4.05 -1.20 -6.17
CA THR A 75 3.51 -0.72 -7.44
C THR A 75 3.00 -1.90 -8.25
N ASN A 76 2.18 -1.64 -9.26
CA ASN A 76 1.62 -2.68 -10.12
C ASN A 76 2.67 -3.41 -11.01
N TRP A 77 3.90 -2.95 -11.02
CA TRP A 77 4.98 -3.50 -11.86
C TRP A 77 6.18 -4.06 -11.06
N ASP A 78 6.27 -3.81 -9.76
CA ASP A 78 7.40 -4.28 -8.95
C ASP A 78 7.23 -5.75 -8.55
N GLN A 79 7.99 -6.63 -9.21
CA GLN A 79 7.97 -8.08 -9.01
C GLN A 79 8.95 -8.55 -7.92
N THR A 80 9.48 -7.64 -7.12
CA THR A 80 10.37 -8.01 -6.01
C THR A 80 9.64 -8.92 -5.05
N VAL A 81 10.22 -10.09 -4.80
CA VAL A 81 9.66 -11.09 -3.86
C VAL A 81 9.91 -10.63 -2.44
N ILE A 82 8.87 -10.64 -1.63
CA ILE A 82 8.96 -10.36 -0.20
C ILE A 82 9.58 -11.56 0.51
N ASN A 83 10.57 -11.29 1.34
CA ASN A 83 11.28 -12.29 2.12
C ASN A 83 11.11 -12.03 3.62
N ALA A 84 11.28 -13.09 4.42
CA ALA A 84 11.37 -12.94 5.87
C ALA A 84 12.54 -12.02 6.26
N GLY A 85 12.36 -11.23 7.30
CA GLY A 85 13.29 -10.20 7.75
C GLY A 85 13.06 -8.81 7.13
N MET A 86 12.23 -8.71 6.08
CA MET A 86 11.89 -7.41 5.49
C MET A 86 10.96 -6.61 6.42
N THR A 87 11.27 -5.33 6.56
CA THR A 87 10.37 -4.34 7.15
C THR A 87 9.74 -3.52 6.03
N LEU A 88 8.42 -3.40 6.04
CA LEU A 88 7.64 -2.78 4.99
C LEU A 88 6.64 -1.79 5.57
N THR A 89 6.28 -0.76 4.80
CA THR A 89 5.09 0.05 5.05
C THR A 89 4.01 -0.25 4.01
N LEU A 90 2.75 -0.32 4.46
CA LEU A 90 1.55 -0.24 3.61
C LEU A 90 0.99 1.15 3.77
N GLU A 91 0.97 1.93 2.70
CA GLU A 91 0.70 3.37 2.74
C GLU A 91 -0.28 3.79 1.63
N PRO A 92 -1.48 3.16 1.55
CA PRO A 92 -2.47 3.59 0.57
C PRO A 92 -3.03 4.97 0.88
N SER A 93 -3.35 5.72 -0.16
CA SER A 93 -3.94 7.06 -0.06
C SER A 93 -5.22 7.19 -0.89
N LEU A 94 -6.11 8.09 -0.46
CA LEU A 94 -7.33 8.47 -1.17
C LEU A 94 -7.46 9.99 -1.23
N GLY A 95 -7.70 10.50 -2.43
CA GLY A 95 -8.10 11.89 -2.63
C GLY A 95 -9.60 12.10 -2.34
N TYR A 96 -9.94 13.21 -1.69
CA TYR A 96 -11.32 13.59 -1.36
C TYR A 96 -11.82 14.80 -2.17
N GLY A 97 -11.13 15.13 -3.24
CA GLY A 97 -11.38 16.38 -3.97
C GLY A 97 -10.80 17.60 -3.26
N ASN A 98 -10.82 18.75 -3.93
CA ASN A 98 -10.27 20.02 -3.41
C ASN A 98 -8.82 19.92 -2.88
N GLY A 99 -8.03 18.98 -3.41
CA GLY A 99 -6.64 18.78 -2.99
C GLY A 99 -6.46 18.09 -1.61
N LEU A 100 -7.54 17.61 -0.99
CA LEU A 100 -7.47 16.88 0.27
C LEU A 100 -7.14 15.41 0.03
N THR A 101 -6.20 14.88 0.80
CA THR A 101 -5.79 13.48 0.77
C THR A 101 -5.80 12.91 2.18
N MET A 102 -6.24 11.67 2.29
CA MET A 102 -6.10 10.86 3.51
C MET A 102 -5.18 9.67 3.21
N VAL A 103 -4.31 9.37 4.14
CA VAL A 103 -3.39 8.23 4.09
C VAL A 103 -3.69 7.32 5.29
N ALA A 104 -3.60 6.02 5.10
CA ALA A 104 -3.44 5.07 6.20
C ALA A 104 -2.07 4.41 6.03
N GLU A 105 -1.30 4.36 7.11
CA GLU A 105 0.04 3.78 7.08
C GLU A 105 0.19 2.75 8.20
N GLU A 106 0.66 1.57 7.84
CA GLU A 106 0.96 0.48 8.75
C GLU A 106 2.37 -0.03 8.47
N ASN A 107 3.19 -0.09 9.53
CA ASN A 107 4.56 -0.59 9.45
C ASN A 107 4.63 -2.02 9.98
N MET A 108 5.29 -2.90 9.24
CA MET A 108 5.28 -4.33 9.53
C MET A 108 6.63 -4.97 9.35
N LEU A 109 6.89 -5.98 10.19
CA LEU A 109 7.99 -6.92 10.02
C LEU A 109 7.44 -8.26 9.50
N VAL A 110 8.01 -8.74 8.41
CA VAL A 110 7.70 -10.05 7.83
C VAL A 110 8.58 -11.11 8.49
N LEU A 111 7.97 -12.10 9.11
CA LEU A 111 8.67 -13.28 9.66
C LEU A 111 8.39 -14.51 8.78
N GLU A 112 9.05 -15.64 9.07
CA GLU A 112 8.87 -16.86 8.29
C GLU A 112 7.44 -17.41 8.32
N ASP A 113 6.77 -17.26 9.47
CA ASP A 113 5.45 -17.86 9.75
C ASP A 113 4.34 -16.83 10.00
N ARG A 114 4.66 -15.55 10.12
CA ARG A 114 3.68 -14.50 10.44
C ARG A 114 4.19 -13.10 10.07
N VAL A 115 3.28 -12.15 10.18
CA VAL A 115 3.58 -10.71 10.09
C VAL A 115 3.35 -10.07 11.45
N VAL A 116 4.22 -9.13 11.82
CA VAL A 116 4.14 -8.38 13.07
C VAL A 116 3.95 -6.90 12.76
N LEU A 117 2.86 -6.31 13.24
CA LEU A 117 2.68 -4.86 13.22
C LEU A 117 3.66 -4.22 14.22
N LEU A 118 4.38 -3.19 13.76
CA LEU A 118 5.37 -2.49 14.57
C LEU A 118 4.78 -1.39 15.44
N SER A 119 3.50 -1.04 15.22
CA SER A 119 2.74 -0.07 15.99
C SER A 119 1.33 -0.58 16.26
N THR A 120 0.65 0.03 17.22
CA THR A 120 -0.78 -0.22 17.43
C THR A 120 -1.54 0.30 16.21
N ARG A 121 -2.28 -0.58 15.55
CA ARG A 121 -3.08 -0.23 14.39
C ARG A 121 -4.14 0.79 14.73
N ALA A 122 -4.33 1.79 13.87
CA ALA A 122 -5.43 2.73 13.97
C ALA A 122 -6.79 1.98 13.92
N PRO A 123 -7.81 2.44 14.68
CA PRO A 123 -9.14 1.83 14.61
C PRO A 123 -9.75 2.03 13.23
N ARG A 124 -10.61 1.10 12.82
CA ARG A 124 -11.33 1.18 11.53
C ARG A 124 -12.22 2.42 11.44
N ASP A 125 -12.83 2.78 12.56
CA ASP A 125 -13.64 3.99 12.71
C ASP A 125 -12.79 5.04 13.44
N LEU A 126 -12.59 6.18 12.77
CA LEU A 126 -11.85 7.28 13.37
C LEU A 126 -12.59 7.79 14.63
N PRO A 127 -11.90 8.02 15.74
CA PRO A 127 -12.51 8.55 16.93
C PRO A 127 -13.04 9.97 16.69
N VAL A 128 -14.25 10.23 17.16
CA VAL A 128 -14.81 11.59 17.17
C VAL A 128 -14.31 12.31 18.40
N ILE A 129 -13.58 13.40 18.21
CA ILE A 129 -13.14 14.27 19.30
C ILE A 129 -14.30 15.25 19.59
N PRO A 130 -14.90 15.22 20.79
CA PRO A 130 -15.94 16.18 21.13
C PRO A 130 -15.40 17.61 21.02
N ALA A 131 -16.21 18.49 20.46
CA ALA A 131 -15.90 19.92 20.53
C ALA A 131 -15.98 20.35 22.00
N GLY A 132 -14.89 20.92 22.51
CA GLY A 132 -14.82 21.48 23.86
C GLY A 132 -15.68 22.75 24.01
#